data_f5ded2266e6d7d47883e0661f0c0120d
#
_entry.id   f5ded2266e6d7d47883e0661f0c0120d
#
_cell.length_a   1.000
_cell.length_b   1.000
_cell.length_c   1.000
_cell.angle_alpha   90.00
_cell.angle_beta   90.00
_cell.angle_gamma   90.00
#
_symmetry.space_group_name_H-M   'P 1'
#
loop_
_entity.id
_entity.type
_entity.pdbx_description
1 polymer ?
#
loop_
_entity_poly.entity_id
_entity_poly.type
_entity_poly.pdbx_seq_one_letter_code
_entity_poly.pdbx_strand_id
1 'polypeptide(L)'
;MKMTLNQSIIINKLSIDVKPSLDHDGRVVYLPNTDRKPYLITDNHRDSPVGFGVKISATKKTYIVQRRVSSPGNRPKTGGKAPSEVIRSTIGNVSDFTNIDQAREVARNFVQTMKLTKRNPNAVKREADASELTVSEVFAQYREHLLGRTKAAKPNTLNVLNKAENRLKEWENLRVKDLTGNEILRKFDEIAARARTAAEQTFRWANVAVKHAIEIEASNAQTQQRQPSLSYNPFSILKVQKKFRTRSELEDSYKAKGVRNPLSPKDTLGRFLTALHNKRSFNRLGCDYLLLTILLGARKEETASLCWRESLTKEEAKRTSYVDLENRIIRFYDTKNRNDHELPICDAVKRVLEDRRDIVMDSETRPDKQKWVFPARSPRSKVGHYSDSKSLREYLCQEARILKLGMHDLRRTFGRVAEELASYAVVKRLLNHRNTTDPTERYAEPDQERIFEALQRIELHMLMTAPKLYNVLLASAKYPPLPETRE
;
A
#
# COMPACT_ATOMS: atom_id res chain seq x y z
N MET A 1 28.64 -47.54 21.56
CA MET A 1 28.34 -48.91 21.15
C MET A 1 27.57 -48.89 19.87
N LYS A 2 27.76 -49.92 18.97
CA LYS A 2 26.96 -50.12 17.77
C LYS A 2 26.14 -51.41 17.91
N MET A 3 24.85 -51.36 17.60
CA MET A 3 23.95 -52.51 17.54
C MET A 3 22.76 -52.23 16.63
N THR A 4 22.11 -53.27 16.16
CA THR A 4 20.88 -53.16 15.37
C THR A 4 19.75 -52.72 16.28
N LEU A 5 19.18 -51.55 16.01
CA LEU A 5 18.07 -50.98 16.78
C LEU A 5 16.73 -51.29 16.14
N ASN A 6 15.74 -51.58 16.97
CA ASN A 6 14.34 -51.63 16.60
C ASN A 6 13.51 -50.91 17.70
N GLN A 7 12.25 -50.61 17.38
CA GLN A 7 11.37 -49.87 18.28
C GLN A 7 11.20 -50.54 19.65
N SER A 8 11.04 -51.85 19.67
CA SER A 8 10.87 -52.62 20.92
C SER A 8 12.12 -52.55 21.80
N ILE A 9 13.32 -52.69 21.27
CA ILE A 9 14.57 -52.53 22.02
C ILE A 9 14.66 -51.13 22.61
N ILE A 10 14.38 -50.11 21.82
CA ILE A 10 14.51 -48.72 22.30
C ILE A 10 13.51 -48.39 23.41
N ILE A 11 12.27 -48.86 23.30
CA ILE A 11 11.25 -48.61 24.29
C ILE A 11 11.47 -49.42 25.55
N ASN A 12 11.66 -50.75 25.41
CA ASN A 12 11.53 -51.69 26.50
C ASN A 12 12.87 -52.08 27.18
N LYS A 13 14.00 -52.01 26.44
CA LYS A 13 15.30 -52.53 26.95
C LYS A 13 16.31 -51.43 27.27
N LEU A 14 16.15 -50.24 26.72
CA LEU A 14 17.09 -49.13 26.95
C LEU A 14 16.51 -48.15 27.95
N SER A 15 17.23 -47.85 29.01
CA SER A 15 16.88 -46.83 29.98
C SER A 15 18.14 -46.18 30.57
N ILE A 16 17.99 -45.12 31.35
CA ILE A 16 19.15 -44.52 32.03
C ILE A 16 19.79 -45.46 33.05
N ASP A 17 19.01 -46.39 33.59
CA ASP A 17 19.44 -47.35 34.61
C ASP A 17 20.06 -48.62 34.02
N VAL A 18 19.83 -48.86 32.70
CA VAL A 18 20.29 -50.05 31.98
C VAL A 18 20.92 -49.68 30.65
N LYS A 19 22.15 -50.09 30.43
CA LYS A 19 22.85 -49.87 29.17
C LYS A 19 23.29 -51.19 28.51
N PRO A 20 23.28 -51.32 27.20
CA PRO A 20 23.80 -52.48 26.50
C PRO A 20 25.32 -52.51 26.55
N SER A 21 25.89 -53.70 26.67
CA SER A 21 27.30 -54.04 26.59
C SER A 21 27.48 -55.29 25.70
N LEU A 22 28.71 -55.63 25.36
CA LEU A 22 29.03 -56.89 24.71
C LEU A 22 29.63 -57.83 25.74
N ASP A 23 29.23 -59.12 25.76
CA ASP A 23 29.87 -60.18 26.52
C ASP A 23 31.13 -60.69 25.82
N HIS A 24 31.76 -61.71 26.39
CA HIS A 24 32.96 -62.30 25.82
C HIS A 24 32.76 -62.95 24.43
N ASP A 25 31.53 -63.35 24.12
CA ASP A 25 31.14 -63.97 22.84
C ASP A 25 30.66 -62.93 21.82
N GLY A 26 30.70 -61.62 22.16
CA GLY A 26 30.26 -60.52 21.32
C GLY A 26 28.73 -60.38 21.25
N ARG A 27 27.97 -61.01 22.14
CA ARG A 27 26.50 -60.90 22.21
C ARG A 27 26.12 -59.67 23.05
N VAL A 28 25.00 -59.04 22.69
CA VAL A 28 24.49 -57.89 23.41
C VAL A 28 23.84 -58.31 24.70
N VAL A 29 24.39 -57.87 25.86
CA VAL A 29 23.86 -58.02 27.19
C VAL A 29 23.47 -56.66 27.77
N TYR A 30 22.48 -56.62 28.66
CA TYR A 30 21.99 -55.42 29.28
C TYR A 30 22.44 -55.36 30.72
N LEU A 31 23.33 -54.43 31.06
CA LEU A 31 23.95 -54.29 32.36
C LEU A 31 23.43 -53.04 33.09
N PRO A 32 23.43 -53.04 34.44
CA PRO A 32 23.11 -51.82 35.19
C PRO A 32 24.04 -50.67 34.84
N ASN A 33 23.46 -49.47 34.61
CA ASN A 33 24.20 -48.24 34.41
C ASN A 33 24.35 -47.52 35.75
N THR A 34 25.24 -47.97 36.58
CA THR A 34 25.44 -47.57 37.99
C THR A 34 25.67 -46.05 38.12
N ASP A 35 26.40 -45.47 37.15
CA ASP A 35 26.69 -44.01 37.14
C ASP A 35 25.50 -43.19 36.65
N ARG A 36 24.44 -43.80 36.16
CA ARG A 36 23.28 -43.13 35.55
C ARG A 36 23.65 -42.02 34.54
N LYS A 37 24.81 -42.19 33.87
CA LYS A 37 25.27 -41.22 32.83
C LYS A 37 24.52 -41.42 31.50
N PRO A 38 24.14 -40.37 30.83
CA PRO A 38 23.58 -40.43 29.50
C PRO A 38 24.54 -41.16 28.52
N TYR A 39 23.98 -42.02 27.70
CA TYR A 39 24.78 -42.77 26.73
C TYR A 39 24.16 -42.75 25.33
N LEU A 40 24.98 -43.12 24.31
CA LEU A 40 24.62 -43.11 22.92
C LEU A 40 24.81 -44.52 22.33
N ILE A 41 23.82 -44.97 21.58
CA ILE A 41 23.90 -46.22 20.76
C ILE A 41 23.74 -45.83 19.29
N THR A 42 24.70 -46.26 18.48
CA THR A 42 24.63 -46.09 17.02
C THR A 42 23.93 -47.27 16.41
N ASP A 43 22.99 -47.02 15.53
CA ASP A 43 22.28 -48.09 14.81
C ASP A 43 23.14 -48.70 13.74
N ASN A 44 23.17 -50.06 13.68
CA ASN A 44 23.91 -50.85 12.70
C ASN A 44 22.99 -51.58 11.72
N HIS A 45 21.70 -51.20 11.64
CA HIS A 45 20.77 -51.76 10.68
C HIS A 45 21.20 -51.39 9.25
N ARG A 46 21.01 -52.32 8.28
CA ARG A 46 21.43 -52.14 6.88
C ARG A 46 20.86 -50.87 6.22
N ASP A 47 19.62 -50.50 6.56
CA ASP A 47 18.92 -49.34 6.01
C ASP A 47 19.17 -48.08 6.82
N SER A 48 19.99 -48.12 7.87
CA SER A 48 20.29 -46.99 8.71
C SER A 48 21.38 -46.11 8.09
N PRO A 49 21.17 -44.78 8.05
CA PRO A 49 22.24 -43.89 7.59
C PRO A 49 23.40 -43.88 8.61
N VAL A 50 24.62 -43.78 8.07
CA VAL A 50 25.85 -43.80 8.89
C VAL A 50 25.80 -42.67 9.93
N GLY A 51 25.94 -43.05 11.21
CA GLY A 51 25.95 -42.15 12.32
C GLY A 51 24.58 -41.87 12.95
N PHE A 52 23.52 -42.50 12.49
CA PHE A 52 22.22 -42.49 13.15
C PHE A 52 22.25 -43.34 14.44
N GLY A 53 21.50 -42.94 15.42
CA GLY A 53 21.40 -43.66 16.69
C GLY A 53 20.44 -43.00 17.65
N VAL A 54 20.42 -43.57 18.88
CA VAL A 54 19.57 -43.07 19.96
C VAL A 54 20.45 -42.66 21.17
N LYS A 55 20.16 -41.46 21.70
CA LYS A 55 20.72 -40.96 22.93
C LYS A 55 19.71 -41.21 24.07
N ILE A 56 20.15 -41.88 25.10
CA ILE A 56 19.38 -42.19 26.30
C ILE A 56 19.81 -41.22 27.40
N SER A 57 18.89 -40.51 27.98
CA SER A 57 19.12 -39.61 29.15
C SER A 57 18.10 -39.90 30.22
N ALA A 58 18.22 -39.24 31.38
CA ALA A 58 17.36 -39.48 32.56
C ALA A 58 15.87 -39.20 32.24
N THR A 59 15.59 -38.19 31.40
CA THR A 59 14.23 -37.72 31.14
C THR A 59 13.68 -38.10 29.77
N LYS A 60 14.53 -38.45 28.80
CA LYS A 60 14.09 -38.68 27.42
C LYS A 60 15.01 -39.56 26.61
N LYS A 61 14.41 -40.21 25.62
CA LYS A 61 15.11 -40.95 24.56
C LYS A 61 15.01 -40.16 23.29
N THR A 62 16.15 -39.88 22.62
CA THR A 62 16.18 -38.95 21.49
C THR A 62 16.96 -39.56 20.34
N TYR A 63 16.37 -39.56 19.16
CA TYR A 63 17.07 -39.90 17.93
C TYR A 63 18.05 -38.79 17.55
N ILE A 64 19.27 -39.17 17.20
CA ILE A 64 20.33 -38.29 16.75
C ILE A 64 21.00 -38.82 15.50
N VAL A 65 21.67 -37.94 14.78
CA VAL A 65 22.62 -38.31 13.73
C VAL A 65 23.91 -37.53 13.95
N GLN A 66 25.05 -38.22 13.74
CA GLN A 66 26.36 -37.58 13.80
C GLN A 66 27.19 -37.96 12.58
N ARG A 67 27.92 -36.98 12.03
CA ARG A 67 28.76 -37.18 10.89
C ARG A 67 30.04 -36.36 11.00
N ARG A 68 31.15 -37.00 10.56
CA ARG A 68 32.41 -36.29 10.39
C ARG A 68 32.37 -35.58 9.02
N VAL A 69 32.58 -34.26 9.02
CA VAL A 69 32.67 -33.44 7.83
C VAL A 69 34.04 -32.77 7.78
N SER A 70 34.61 -32.66 6.59
CA SER A 70 35.84 -31.88 6.39
C SER A 70 35.52 -30.40 6.37
N SER A 71 36.20 -29.58 7.16
CA SER A 71 36.06 -28.13 7.15
C SER A 71 36.50 -27.54 5.79
N PRO A 72 35.74 -26.63 5.20
CA PRO A 72 36.19 -25.89 4.04
C PRO A 72 37.22 -24.84 4.51
N GLY A 73 38.50 -25.10 4.34
CA GLY A 73 39.53 -24.14 4.67
C GLY A 73 40.88 -24.80 4.98
N ASN A 74 41.90 -24.40 4.28
CA ASN A 74 43.31 -24.74 4.44
C ASN A 74 43.65 -26.24 4.45
N ARG A 75 43.81 -26.81 3.26
CA ARG A 75 44.74 -27.99 3.14
C ARG A 75 46.12 -27.53 3.61
N PRO A 76 46.70 -28.18 4.62
CA PRO A 76 48.10 -27.92 4.97
C PRO A 76 48.94 -28.14 3.72
N LYS A 77 49.82 -27.23 3.39
CA LYS A 77 50.78 -27.33 2.28
C LYS A 77 51.72 -28.56 2.38
N THR A 78 51.69 -29.23 3.51
CA THR A 78 52.53 -30.38 3.89
C THR A 78 51.71 -31.67 4.07
N GLY A 79 50.97 -32.12 3.09
CA GLY A 79 50.45 -33.52 2.98
C GLY A 79 49.56 -34.09 4.14
N GLY A 80 49.16 -33.26 5.10
CA GLY A 80 48.32 -33.68 6.26
C GLY A 80 46.84 -33.82 5.89
N LYS A 81 46.10 -34.69 6.61
CA LYS A 81 44.63 -34.80 6.50
C LYS A 81 43.98 -33.50 6.83
N ALA A 82 43.03 -33.05 6.00
CA ALA A 82 42.24 -31.85 6.26
C ALA A 82 41.56 -31.93 7.65
N PRO A 83 41.51 -30.84 8.43
CA PRO A 83 40.80 -30.82 9.70
C PRO A 83 39.35 -31.24 9.51
N SER A 84 38.87 -32.15 10.36
CA SER A 84 37.50 -32.65 10.27
C SER A 84 36.79 -32.47 11.60
N GLU A 85 35.56 -31.98 11.56
CA GLU A 85 34.70 -31.79 12.69
C GLU A 85 33.56 -32.82 12.73
N VAL A 86 33.17 -33.26 13.93
CA VAL A 86 31.99 -34.12 14.10
C VAL A 86 30.77 -33.29 14.37
N ILE A 87 29.90 -33.18 13.38
CA ILE A 87 28.59 -32.51 13.56
C ILE A 87 27.60 -33.56 14.11
N ARG A 88 26.96 -33.20 15.22
CA ARG A 88 25.88 -33.98 15.83
C ARG A 88 24.59 -33.15 15.80
N SER A 89 23.52 -33.75 15.31
CA SER A 89 22.20 -33.13 15.24
C SER A 89 21.13 -34.00 15.90
N THR A 90 20.26 -33.42 16.66
CA THR A 90 19.06 -34.07 17.20
C THR A 90 17.98 -34.10 16.13
N ILE A 91 17.35 -35.25 15.94
CA ILE A 91 16.27 -35.47 14.96
C ILE A 91 14.90 -35.20 15.64
N GLY A 92 14.67 -35.79 16.83
CA GLY A 92 13.43 -35.67 17.60
C GLY A 92 13.42 -36.66 18.77
N ASN A 93 12.39 -36.60 19.63
CA ASN A 93 12.21 -37.61 20.66
C ASN A 93 11.70 -38.90 20.02
N VAL A 94 11.98 -40.05 20.68
CA VAL A 94 11.49 -41.35 20.21
C VAL A 94 9.98 -41.41 20.11
N SER A 95 9.26 -40.68 21.02
CA SER A 95 7.81 -40.54 21.05
C SER A 95 7.22 -39.77 19.86
N ASP A 96 8.04 -38.97 19.17
CA ASP A 96 7.59 -38.11 18.08
C ASP A 96 7.45 -38.89 16.75
N PHE A 97 7.87 -40.16 16.74
CA PHE A 97 7.90 -41.07 15.57
C PHE A 97 7.07 -42.31 15.80
N THR A 98 6.29 -42.71 14.83
CA THR A 98 5.49 -43.94 14.87
C THR A 98 6.37 -45.19 14.88
N ASN A 99 7.49 -45.14 14.17
CA ASN A 99 8.48 -46.21 14.12
C ASN A 99 9.89 -45.66 13.86
N ILE A 100 10.91 -46.50 14.05
CA ILE A 100 12.32 -46.15 13.84
C ILE A 100 12.65 -45.85 12.37
N ASP A 101 11.90 -46.40 11.41
CA ASP A 101 12.18 -46.24 9.98
C ASP A 101 11.87 -44.81 9.52
N GLN A 102 10.83 -44.17 10.09
CA GLN A 102 10.58 -42.77 9.88
C GLN A 102 11.75 -41.89 10.38
N ALA A 103 12.28 -42.20 11.55
CA ALA A 103 13.45 -41.53 12.08
C ALA A 103 14.71 -41.72 11.23
N ARG A 104 14.88 -42.92 10.65
CA ARG A 104 15.98 -43.23 9.68
C ARG A 104 15.85 -42.39 8.41
N GLU A 105 14.65 -42.21 7.93
CA GLU A 105 14.39 -41.36 6.73
C GLU A 105 14.74 -39.92 6.98
N VAL A 106 14.27 -39.33 8.10
CA VAL A 106 14.66 -37.99 8.49
C VAL A 106 16.17 -37.88 8.70
N ALA A 107 16.81 -38.90 9.26
CA ALA A 107 18.25 -38.93 9.42
C ALA A 107 19.00 -38.91 8.09
N ARG A 108 18.49 -39.55 7.01
CA ARG A 108 19.09 -39.51 5.66
C ARG A 108 19.10 -38.05 5.14
N ASN A 109 18.00 -37.34 5.29
CA ASN A 109 17.90 -35.94 4.89
C ASN A 109 18.89 -35.05 5.68
N PHE A 110 19.03 -35.30 6.99
CA PHE A 110 19.99 -34.57 7.81
C PHE A 110 21.44 -34.86 7.38
N VAL A 111 21.77 -36.12 7.09
CA VAL A 111 23.10 -36.52 6.55
C VAL A 111 23.38 -35.86 5.23
N GLN A 112 22.40 -35.76 4.35
CA GLN A 112 22.54 -35.05 3.05
C GLN A 112 22.79 -33.56 3.28
N THR A 113 22.03 -32.93 4.12
CA THR A 113 22.24 -31.50 4.49
C THR A 113 23.63 -31.26 5.08
N MET A 114 24.10 -32.14 6.00
CA MET A 114 25.44 -32.05 6.55
C MET A 114 26.53 -32.22 5.49
N LYS A 115 26.31 -33.07 4.49
CA LYS A 115 27.26 -33.24 3.37
C LYS A 115 27.35 -31.97 2.51
N LEU A 116 26.21 -31.38 2.19
CA LEU A 116 26.11 -30.21 1.31
C LEU A 116 26.58 -28.92 1.99
N THR A 117 26.06 -28.66 3.17
CA THR A 117 26.26 -27.38 3.87
C THR A 117 27.48 -27.36 4.77
N LYS A 118 28.03 -28.51 5.14
CA LYS A 118 29.07 -28.69 6.16
C LYS A 118 28.67 -28.13 7.53
N ARG A 119 27.38 -27.97 7.80
CA ARG A 119 26.82 -27.33 9.00
C ARG A 119 25.75 -28.23 9.65
N ASN A 120 25.41 -27.91 10.90
CA ASN A 120 24.33 -28.59 11.62
C ASN A 120 22.97 -28.25 10.99
N PRO A 121 22.18 -29.25 10.54
CA PRO A 121 20.89 -29.03 9.91
C PRO A 121 19.90 -28.19 10.76
N ASN A 122 19.91 -28.40 12.10
CA ASN A 122 19.08 -27.63 12.99
C ASN A 122 19.53 -26.16 13.11
N ALA A 123 20.83 -25.88 12.98
CA ALA A 123 21.33 -24.51 12.92
C ALA A 123 20.95 -23.84 11.60
N VAL A 124 21.12 -24.55 10.48
CA VAL A 124 20.71 -24.09 9.16
C VAL A 124 19.20 -23.78 9.14
N LYS A 125 18.39 -24.68 9.72
CA LYS A 125 16.94 -24.45 9.84
C LYS A 125 16.62 -23.23 10.70
N ARG A 126 17.27 -23.08 11.87
CA ARG A 126 17.06 -21.90 12.74
C ARG A 126 17.44 -20.59 12.06
N GLU A 127 18.55 -20.58 11.32
CA GLU A 127 18.97 -19.40 10.55
C GLU A 127 17.99 -19.07 9.42
N ALA A 128 17.49 -20.09 8.70
CA ALA A 128 16.45 -19.92 7.73
C ALA A 128 15.16 -19.37 8.38
N ASP A 129 14.74 -19.96 9.50
CA ASP A 129 13.56 -19.50 10.26
C ASP A 129 13.75 -18.07 10.80
N ALA A 130 14.97 -17.69 11.22
CA ALA A 130 15.29 -16.35 11.71
C ALA A 130 15.38 -15.30 10.59
N SER A 131 15.65 -15.71 9.35
CA SER A 131 15.70 -14.82 8.19
C SER A 131 14.33 -14.57 7.54
N GLU A 132 13.27 -15.16 8.05
CA GLU A 132 11.93 -15.05 7.49
C GLU A 132 11.22 -13.79 7.94
N LEU A 133 10.67 -13.07 6.96
CA LEU A 133 10.06 -11.77 7.16
C LEU A 133 8.77 -11.84 7.99
N THR A 134 8.70 -11.01 9.01
CA THR A 134 7.48 -10.72 9.76
C THR A 134 6.57 -9.76 8.99
N VAL A 135 5.31 -9.64 9.41
CA VAL A 135 4.37 -8.70 8.81
C VAL A 135 4.90 -7.26 8.92
N SER A 136 5.45 -6.86 10.07
CA SER A 136 5.96 -5.49 10.26
C SER A 136 7.17 -5.21 9.37
N GLU A 137 8.09 -6.16 9.22
CA GLU A 137 9.25 -6.02 8.33
C GLU A 137 8.86 -5.89 6.86
N VAL A 138 7.85 -6.63 6.42
CA VAL A 138 7.30 -6.51 5.05
C VAL A 138 6.69 -5.12 4.82
N PHE A 139 5.96 -4.56 5.78
CA PHE A 139 5.43 -3.19 5.69
C PHE A 139 6.56 -2.16 5.71
N ALA A 140 7.59 -2.34 6.53
CA ALA A 140 8.77 -1.47 6.60
C ALA A 140 9.53 -1.45 5.27
N GLN A 141 9.85 -2.62 4.70
CA GLN A 141 10.48 -2.77 3.39
C GLN A 141 9.69 -2.06 2.28
N TYR A 142 8.38 -2.25 2.27
CA TYR A 142 7.52 -1.61 1.28
C TYR A 142 7.47 -0.08 1.45
N ARG A 143 7.51 0.42 2.68
CA ARG A 143 7.59 1.85 2.99
C ARG A 143 8.88 2.46 2.47
N GLU A 144 10.02 1.81 2.70
CA GLU A 144 11.33 2.22 2.17
C GLU A 144 11.33 2.25 0.64
N HIS A 145 10.79 1.20 0.01
CA HIS A 145 10.62 1.18 -1.44
C HIS A 145 9.80 2.37 -1.96
N LEU A 146 8.68 2.70 -1.30
CA LEU A 146 7.83 3.84 -1.67
C LEU A 146 8.56 5.19 -1.52
N LEU A 147 9.43 5.32 -0.53
CA LEU A 147 10.24 6.52 -0.30
C LEU A 147 11.43 6.61 -1.26
N GLY A 148 12.05 5.48 -1.60
CA GLY A 148 13.22 5.40 -2.50
C GLY A 148 12.90 5.55 -3.99
N ARG A 149 11.63 5.67 -4.40
CA ARG A 149 11.27 5.90 -5.81
C ARG A 149 11.76 7.25 -6.29
N THR A 150 12.07 7.39 -7.58
CA THR A 150 12.42 8.66 -8.23
C THR A 150 11.45 9.81 -7.88
N LYS A 151 10.16 9.50 -7.80
CA LYS A 151 9.13 10.35 -7.21
C LYS A 151 8.63 9.67 -5.94
N ALA A 152 9.17 10.02 -4.79
CA ALA A 152 8.79 9.48 -3.49
C ALA A 152 7.28 9.53 -3.24
N ALA A 153 6.75 8.58 -2.47
CA ALA A 153 5.31 8.54 -2.17
C ALA A 153 4.88 9.79 -1.41
N LYS A 154 3.68 10.28 -1.74
CA LYS A 154 3.09 11.45 -1.04
C LYS A 154 2.76 11.07 0.42
N PRO A 155 2.82 12.03 1.37
CA PRO A 155 2.55 11.78 2.80
C PRO A 155 1.22 11.05 3.04
N ASN A 156 0.18 11.38 2.27
CA ASN A 156 -1.11 10.70 2.40
C ASN A 156 -1.05 9.20 2.04
N THR A 157 -0.23 8.81 1.06
CA THR A 157 -0.02 7.40 0.70
C THR A 157 0.61 6.63 1.86
N LEU A 158 1.65 7.22 2.48
CA LEU A 158 2.30 6.64 3.66
C LEU A 158 1.36 6.56 4.85
N ASN A 159 0.54 7.59 5.08
CA ASN A 159 -0.46 7.60 6.15
C ASN A 159 -1.50 6.47 5.97
N VAL A 160 -1.91 6.21 4.73
CA VAL A 160 -2.84 5.10 4.44
C VAL A 160 -2.17 3.74 4.64
N LEU A 161 -0.89 3.59 4.27
CA LEU A 161 -0.10 2.39 4.54
C LEU A 161 0.03 2.15 6.06
N ASN A 162 0.38 3.18 6.83
CA ASN A 162 0.49 3.10 8.29
C ASN A 162 -0.85 2.71 8.95
N LYS A 163 -1.97 3.23 8.44
CA LYS A 163 -3.30 2.83 8.92
C LYS A 163 -3.61 1.34 8.63
N ALA A 164 -3.14 0.83 7.50
CA ALA A 164 -3.29 -0.60 7.17
C ALA A 164 -2.45 -1.47 8.12
N GLU A 165 -1.19 -1.11 8.34
CA GLU A 165 -0.29 -1.78 9.28
C GLU A 165 -0.86 -1.78 10.71
N ASN A 166 -1.32 -0.63 11.22
CA ASN A 166 -1.93 -0.52 12.53
C ASN A 166 -3.18 -1.40 12.74
N ARG A 167 -3.96 -1.65 11.68
CA ARG A 167 -5.12 -2.57 11.76
C ARG A 167 -4.71 -4.04 11.82
N LEU A 168 -3.48 -4.35 11.43
CA LEU A 168 -2.87 -5.69 11.48
C LEU A 168 -1.84 -5.81 12.60
N LYS A 169 -1.83 -4.89 13.58
CA LYS A 169 -0.82 -4.80 14.63
C LYS A 169 -0.70 -6.11 15.44
N GLU A 170 -1.78 -6.85 15.64
CA GLU A 170 -1.74 -8.15 16.30
C GLU A 170 -0.87 -9.20 15.58
N TRP A 171 -0.58 -8.98 14.29
CA TRP A 171 0.26 -9.84 13.46
C TRP A 171 1.67 -9.28 13.24
N GLU A 172 2.02 -8.14 13.85
CA GLU A 172 3.28 -7.43 13.56
C GLU A 172 4.53 -8.32 13.66
N ASN A 173 4.54 -9.22 14.65
CA ASN A 173 5.65 -10.14 14.92
C ASN A 173 5.46 -11.55 14.34
N LEU A 174 4.33 -11.81 13.68
CA LEU A 174 4.09 -13.09 13.00
C LEU A 174 4.83 -13.12 11.67
N ARG A 175 5.42 -14.28 11.35
CA ARG A 175 6.02 -14.49 10.02
C ARG A 175 4.90 -14.59 8.99
N VAL A 176 5.10 -13.95 7.85
CA VAL A 176 4.07 -13.92 6.78
C VAL A 176 3.67 -15.33 6.33
N LYS A 177 4.62 -16.27 6.30
CA LYS A 177 4.35 -17.67 5.90
C LYS A 177 3.45 -18.42 6.88
N ASP A 178 3.43 -18.03 8.15
CA ASP A 178 2.65 -18.72 9.20
C ASP A 178 1.19 -18.24 9.23
N LEU A 179 0.85 -17.16 8.52
CA LEU A 179 -0.52 -16.68 8.41
C LEU A 179 -1.37 -17.64 7.60
N THR A 180 -2.38 -18.21 8.24
CA THR A 180 -3.33 -19.11 7.58
C THR A 180 -4.43 -18.36 6.83
N GLY A 181 -4.96 -18.98 5.77
CA GLY A 181 -6.08 -18.39 5.02
C GLY A 181 -7.32 -18.12 5.91
N ASN A 182 -7.58 -18.98 6.90
CA ASN A 182 -8.72 -18.82 7.81
C ASN A 182 -8.55 -17.61 8.73
N GLU A 183 -7.35 -17.35 9.26
CA GLU A 183 -7.07 -16.17 10.07
C GLU A 183 -7.24 -14.89 9.25
N ILE A 184 -6.76 -14.89 8.01
CA ILE A 184 -6.88 -13.75 7.11
C ILE A 184 -8.35 -13.45 6.78
N LEU A 185 -9.14 -14.47 6.49
CA LEU A 185 -10.59 -14.32 6.22
C LEU A 185 -11.32 -13.79 7.45
N ARG A 186 -11.07 -14.37 8.62
CA ARG A 186 -11.66 -13.92 9.89
C ARG A 186 -11.33 -12.45 10.18
N LYS A 187 -10.07 -12.06 10.04
CA LYS A 187 -9.64 -10.68 10.29
C LYS A 187 -10.20 -9.69 9.28
N PHE A 188 -10.32 -10.12 8.01
CA PHE A 188 -11.00 -9.32 7.00
C PHE A 188 -12.46 -9.05 7.39
N ASP A 189 -13.19 -10.08 7.80
CA ASP A 189 -14.61 -9.98 8.16
C ASP A 189 -14.80 -9.16 9.44
N GLU A 190 -13.92 -9.28 10.43
CA GLU A 190 -13.90 -8.44 11.64
C GLU A 190 -13.80 -6.94 11.32
N ILE A 191 -12.84 -6.57 10.49
CA ILE A 191 -12.67 -5.16 10.08
C ILE A 191 -13.83 -4.71 9.18
N ALA A 192 -14.29 -5.59 8.28
CA ALA A 192 -15.38 -5.31 7.34
C ALA A 192 -16.71 -5.06 8.03
N ALA A 193 -17.00 -5.74 9.14
CA ALA A 193 -18.21 -5.53 9.95
C ALA A 193 -18.31 -4.07 10.46
N ARG A 194 -17.19 -3.44 10.78
CA ARG A 194 -17.12 -2.03 11.21
C ARG A 194 -17.02 -1.08 10.02
N ALA A 195 -16.18 -1.40 9.05
CA ALA A 195 -15.85 -0.52 7.93
C ALA A 195 -15.33 -1.30 6.71
N ARG A 196 -16.23 -1.76 5.83
CA ARG A 196 -15.90 -2.56 4.64
C ARG A 196 -14.77 -1.97 3.78
N THR A 197 -14.83 -0.66 3.51
CA THR A 197 -13.81 0.03 2.71
C THR A 197 -12.44 0.02 3.40
N ALA A 198 -12.41 0.09 4.73
CA ALA A 198 -11.17 0.02 5.50
C ALA A 198 -10.56 -1.40 5.44
N ALA A 199 -11.37 -2.45 5.52
CA ALA A 199 -10.92 -3.83 5.32
C ALA A 199 -10.29 -4.01 3.94
N GLU A 200 -11.04 -3.67 2.88
CA GLU A 200 -10.54 -3.78 1.52
C GLU A 200 -9.22 -3.02 1.29
N GLN A 201 -9.11 -1.81 1.84
CA GLN A 201 -7.90 -1.00 1.73
C GLN A 201 -6.73 -1.63 2.49
N THR A 202 -6.96 -2.09 3.73
CA THR A 202 -5.95 -2.73 4.56
C THR A 202 -5.35 -3.93 3.85
N PHE A 203 -6.19 -4.83 3.37
CA PHE A 203 -5.71 -6.06 2.76
C PHE A 203 -5.17 -5.89 1.33
N ARG A 204 -5.59 -4.85 0.59
CA ARG A 204 -4.90 -4.47 -0.65
C ARG A 204 -3.47 -4.02 -0.38
N TRP A 205 -3.24 -3.23 0.66
CA TRP A 205 -1.88 -2.81 1.05
C TRP A 205 -1.03 -3.98 1.54
N ALA A 206 -1.57 -4.85 2.40
CA ALA A 206 -0.88 -6.06 2.85
C ALA A 206 -0.50 -6.96 1.67
N ASN A 207 -1.43 -7.20 0.74
CA ASN A 207 -1.17 -8.00 -0.45
C ASN A 207 -0.06 -7.41 -1.34
N VAL A 208 -0.04 -6.09 -1.54
CA VAL A 208 0.99 -5.43 -2.36
C VAL A 208 2.35 -5.42 -1.65
N ALA A 209 2.38 -5.21 -0.33
CA ALA A 209 3.60 -5.22 0.45
C ALA A 209 4.25 -6.62 0.44
N VAL A 210 3.47 -7.67 0.68
CA VAL A 210 3.95 -9.06 0.61
C VAL A 210 4.39 -9.44 -0.80
N LYS A 211 3.67 -9.02 -1.84
CA LYS A 211 4.08 -9.26 -3.23
C LYS A 211 5.46 -8.65 -3.51
N HIS A 212 5.68 -7.42 -3.07
CA HIS A 212 6.98 -6.76 -3.21
C HIS A 212 8.08 -7.51 -2.46
N ALA A 213 7.82 -7.94 -1.21
CA ALA A 213 8.76 -8.73 -0.42
C ALA A 213 9.13 -10.06 -1.10
N ILE A 214 8.17 -10.74 -1.72
CA ILE A 214 8.40 -11.96 -2.51
C ILE A 214 9.33 -11.67 -3.71
N GLU A 215 9.11 -10.58 -4.43
CA GLU A 215 9.93 -10.18 -5.59
C GLU A 215 11.38 -9.87 -5.17
N ILE A 216 11.58 -9.16 -4.07
CA ILE A 216 12.91 -8.88 -3.50
C ILE A 216 13.59 -10.16 -3.03
N GLU A 217 12.86 -11.00 -2.28
CA GLU A 217 13.39 -12.27 -1.77
C GLU A 217 13.76 -13.24 -2.90
N ALA A 218 12.97 -13.31 -3.94
CA ALA A 218 13.29 -14.13 -5.12
C ALA A 218 14.59 -13.67 -5.79
N SER A 219 14.78 -12.35 -5.95
CA SER A 219 16.01 -11.77 -6.50
C SER A 219 17.23 -12.06 -5.62
N ASN A 220 17.11 -11.90 -4.30
CA ASN A 220 18.16 -12.18 -3.33
C ASN A 220 18.52 -13.65 -3.30
N ALA A 221 17.52 -14.53 -3.32
CA ALA A 221 17.70 -15.96 -3.33
C ALA A 221 18.43 -16.44 -4.60
N GLN A 222 18.07 -15.87 -5.76
CA GLN A 222 18.76 -16.15 -7.02
C GLN A 222 20.24 -15.73 -6.96
N THR A 223 20.53 -14.52 -6.48
CA THR A 223 21.90 -14.02 -6.31
C THR A 223 22.72 -14.87 -5.35
N GLN A 224 22.10 -15.38 -4.30
CA GLN A 224 22.73 -16.23 -3.28
C GLN A 224 22.67 -17.73 -3.59
N GLN A 225 22.14 -18.13 -4.73
CA GLN A 225 21.96 -19.51 -5.16
C GLN A 225 21.27 -20.40 -4.10
N ARG A 226 20.23 -19.86 -3.45
CA ARG A 226 19.41 -20.52 -2.44
C ARG A 226 17.93 -20.53 -2.82
N GLN A 227 17.13 -21.32 -2.13
CA GLN A 227 15.68 -21.25 -2.26
C GLN A 227 15.16 -19.99 -1.53
N PRO A 228 14.15 -19.29 -2.09
CA PRO A 228 13.52 -18.15 -1.42
C PRO A 228 12.79 -18.61 -0.15
N SER A 229 12.94 -17.85 0.93
CA SER A 229 12.28 -18.09 2.21
C SER A 229 10.79 -17.72 2.20
N LEU A 230 10.40 -16.81 1.31
CA LEU A 230 9.02 -16.37 1.09
C LEU A 230 8.69 -16.49 -0.41
N SER A 231 7.85 -17.44 -0.79
CA SER A 231 7.47 -17.71 -2.20
C SER A 231 5.96 -17.60 -2.44
N TYR A 232 5.16 -17.54 -1.40
CA TYR A 232 3.70 -17.51 -1.47
C TYR A 232 3.12 -16.31 -0.72
N ASN A 233 2.09 -15.70 -1.31
CA ASN A 233 1.36 -14.61 -0.68
C ASN A 233 0.06 -15.11 -0.05
N PRO A 234 -0.03 -15.21 1.29
CA PRO A 234 -1.21 -15.75 1.96
C PRO A 234 -2.45 -14.89 1.78
N PHE A 235 -2.30 -13.58 1.54
CA PHE A 235 -3.42 -12.66 1.31
C PHE A 235 -4.13 -12.89 -0.04
N SER A 236 -3.57 -13.69 -0.95
CA SER A 236 -4.20 -14.07 -2.22
C SER A 236 -5.54 -14.77 -2.04
N ILE A 237 -5.77 -15.44 -0.90
CA ILE A 237 -7.03 -16.10 -0.54
C ILE A 237 -8.24 -15.16 -0.64
N LEU A 238 -8.07 -13.87 -0.31
CA LEU A 238 -9.15 -12.88 -0.36
C LEU A 238 -9.64 -12.61 -1.80
N LYS A 239 -8.75 -12.74 -2.79
CA LYS A 239 -9.12 -12.64 -4.20
C LYS A 239 -9.84 -13.93 -4.65
N VAL A 240 -9.31 -15.08 -4.27
CA VAL A 240 -9.92 -16.40 -4.57
C VAL A 240 -11.35 -16.47 -4.01
N GLN A 241 -11.54 -16.02 -2.77
CA GLN A 241 -12.83 -16.00 -2.07
C GLN A 241 -13.69 -14.77 -2.42
N LYS A 242 -13.31 -13.99 -3.46
CA LYS A 242 -14.06 -12.81 -3.95
C LYS A 242 -14.48 -11.84 -2.83
N LYS A 243 -13.63 -11.65 -1.81
CA LYS A 243 -13.92 -10.79 -0.66
C LYS A 243 -13.91 -9.29 -1.01
N PHE A 244 -13.29 -8.87 -2.10
CA PHE A 244 -13.28 -7.48 -2.55
C PHE A 244 -14.52 -7.18 -3.40
N ARG A 245 -15.16 -6.04 -3.11
CA ARG A 245 -16.31 -5.58 -3.90
C ARG A 245 -15.91 -5.33 -5.35
N THR A 246 -16.78 -5.71 -6.25
CA THR A 246 -16.74 -5.35 -7.66
C THR A 246 -17.01 -3.86 -7.85
N ARG A 247 -16.80 -3.35 -9.07
CA ARG A 247 -17.13 -1.95 -9.40
C ARG A 247 -18.62 -1.68 -9.27
N SER A 248 -19.48 -2.61 -9.70
CA SER A 248 -20.93 -2.48 -9.59
C SER A 248 -21.38 -2.40 -8.12
N GLU A 249 -20.95 -3.34 -7.29
CA GLU A 249 -21.28 -3.34 -5.83
C GLU A 249 -20.80 -2.06 -5.13
N LEU A 250 -19.67 -1.49 -5.56
CA LEU A 250 -19.19 -0.21 -5.05
C LEU A 250 -20.11 0.95 -5.46
N GLU A 251 -20.56 0.99 -6.71
CA GLU A 251 -21.49 1.99 -7.23
C GLU A 251 -22.85 1.90 -6.51
N ASP A 252 -23.36 0.71 -6.33
CA ASP A 252 -24.62 0.49 -5.58
C ASP A 252 -24.48 0.90 -4.10
N SER A 253 -23.35 0.60 -3.45
CA SER A 253 -23.06 1.08 -2.10
C SER A 253 -22.99 2.62 -2.01
N TYR A 254 -22.54 3.30 -3.04
CA TYR A 254 -22.54 4.77 -3.07
C TYR A 254 -23.94 5.34 -3.30
N LYS A 255 -24.73 4.74 -4.18
CA LYS A 255 -26.14 5.12 -4.38
C LYS A 255 -26.95 4.96 -3.09
N ALA A 256 -26.84 3.79 -2.43
CA ALA A 256 -27.52 3.52 -1.16
C ALA A 256 -27.16 4.49 -0.04
N LYS A 257 -25.93 5.01 -0.02
CA LYS A 257 -25.46 5.99 0.98
C LYS A 257 -25.70 7.45 0.58
N GLY A 258 -26.27 7.72 -0.58
CA GLY A 258 -26.45 9.07 -1.09
C GLY A 258 -25.13 9.87 -1.21
N VAL A 259 -24.02 9.18 -1.51
CA VAL A 259 -22.70 9.80 -1.61
C VAL A 259 -22.20 9.78 -3.04
N ARG A 260 -22.35 10.55 -3.87
CA ARG A 260 -21.98 10.83 -5.26
C ARG A 260 -23.16 11.48 -5.95
N ASN A 261 -23.33 12.76 -5.66
CA ASN A 261 -24.45 13.55 -6.15
C ASN A 261 -23.93 14.68 -7.05
N PRO A 262 -23.38 14.39 -8.26
CA PRO A 262 -23.01 15.47 -9.17
C PRO A 262 -24.26 16.25 -9.56
N LEU A 263 -24.14 17.55 -9.70
CA LEU A 263 -25.21 18.44 -10.06
C LEU A 263 -25.67 18.20 -11.50
N SER A 264 -26.97 18.34 -11.75
CA SER A 264 -27.56 18.27 -13.08
C SER A 264 -27.61 19.68 -13.71
N PRO A 265 -27.09 19.87 -14.92
CA PRO A 265 -27.21 21.16 -15.62
C PRO A 265 -28.66 21.61 -15.81
N LYS A 266 -29.59 20.68 -15.97
CA LYS A 266 -31.00 20.97 -16.21
C LYS A 266 -31.78 21.42 -14.99
N ASP A 267 -31.23 21.24 -13.76
CA ASP A 267 -31.97 21.50 -12.53
C ASP A 267 -31.06 21.98 -11.40
N THR A 268 -30.28 21.08 -10.79
CA THR A 268 -29.61 21.35 -9.51
C THR A 268 -28.39 22.27 -9.63
N LEU A 269 -27.76 22.36 -10.81
CA LEU A 269 -26.61 23.24 -11.02
C LEU A 269 -26.98 24.72 -10.89
N GLY A 270 -28.06 25.15 -11.56
CA GLY A 270 -28.53 26.53 -11.48
C GLY A 270 -28.89 26.94 -10.05
N ARG A 271 -29.64 26.09 -9.34
CA ARG A 271 -29.99 26.33 -7.93
C ARG A 271 -28.75 26.45 -7.04
N PHE A 272 -27.75 25.59 -7.23
CA PHE A 272 -26.51 25.65 -6.47
C PHE A 272 -25.72 26.93 -6.76
N LEU A 273 -25.56 27.29 -8.04
CA LEU A 273 -24.82 28.50 -8.43
C LEU A 273 -25.55 29.79 -8.00
N THR A 274 -26.89 29.81 -7.97
CA THR A 274 -27.71 30.93 -7.45
C THR A 274 -27.51 31.07 -5.92
N ALA A 275 -27.58 29.93 -5.18
CA ALA A 275 -27.32 29.98 -3.72
C ALA A 275 -25.87 30.42 -3.42
N LEU A 276 -24.90 30.00 -4.24
CA LEU A 276 -23.51 30.43 -4.14
C LEU A 276 -23.39 31.94 -4.41
N HIS A 277 -24.04 32.46 -5.45
CA HIS A 277 -24.06 33.90 -5.76
C HIS A 277 -24.61 34.71 -4.56
N ASN A 278 -25.76 34.33 -4.04
CA ASN A 278 -26.40 35.00 -2.92
C ASN A 278 -25.53 34.99 -1.65
N LYS A 279 -24.76 33.94 -1.42
CA LYS A 279 -23.83 33.82 -0.27
C LYS A 279 -22.50 34.53 -0.49
N ARG A 280 -22.16 34.88 -1.75
CA ARG A 280 -20.83 35.40 -2.12
C ARG A 280 -20.46 36.71 -1.42
N SER A 281 -21.41 37.60 -1.21
CA SER A 281 -21.19 38.87 -0.47
C SER A 281 -20.77 38.66 1.00
N PHE A 282 -21.27 37.58 1.64
CA PHE A 282 -21.00 37.26 3.04
C PHE A 282 -19.79 36.36 3.22
N ASN A 283 -19.46 35.55 2.24
CA ASN A 283 -18.35 34.57 2.31
C ASN A 283 -17.62 34.48 0.98
N ARG A 284 -17.03 35.59 0.55
CA ARG A 284 -16.36 35.73 -0.73
C ARG A 284 -15.31 34.64 -0.95
N LEU A 285 -14.41 34.43 0.04
CA LEU A 285 -13.33 33.47 -0.02
C LEU A 285 -13.82 32.02 -0.32
N GLY A 286 -14.78 31.55 0.46
CA GLY A 286 -15.29 30.19 0.32
C GLY A 286 -16.12 29.98 -0.95
N CYS A 287 -16.92 30.99 -1.33
CA CYS A 287 -17.74 30.92 -2.55
C CYS A 287 -16.87 30.96 -3.79
N ASP A 288 -15.88 31.85 -3.90
CA ASP A 288 -14.95 31.92 -5.03
C ASP A 288 -14.12 30.62 -5.15
N TYR A 289 -13.71 30.03 -4.01
CA TYR A 289 -13.03 28.73 -3.99
C TYR A 289 -13.90 27.60 -4.57
N LEU A 290 -15.17 27.52 -4.19
CA LEU A 290 -16.09 26.50 -4.72
C LEU A 290 -16.41 26.77 -6.19
N LEU A 291 -16.57 28.04 -6.57
CA LEU A 291 -16.83 28.44 -7.96
C LEU A 291 -15.66 28.09 -8.86
N LEU A 292 -14.43 28.42 -8.48
CA LEU A 292 -13.24 28.03 -9.25
C LEU A 292 -13.11 26.51 -9.34
N THR A 293 -13.36 25.81 -8.23
CA THR A 293 -13.27 24.34 -8.23
C THR A 293 -14.23 23.70 -9.22
N ILE A 294 -15.45 24.20 -9.35
CA ILE A 294 -16.44 23.66 -10.27
C ILE A 294 -16.16 24.10 -11.73
N LEU A 295 -15.79 25.35 -11.99
CA LEU A 295 -15.53 25.87 -13.33
C LEU A 295 -14.26 25.27 -13.96
N LEU A 296 -13.25 24.93 -13.16
CA LEU A 296 -12.01 24.28 -13.63
C LEU A 296 -12.10 22.76 -13.61
N GLY A 297 -13.11 22.15 -12.99
CA GLY A 297 -13.14 20.72 -12.75
C GLY A 297 -11.96 20.22 -11.92
N ALA A 298 -11.27 21.09 -11.18
CA ALA A 298 -10.05 20.76 -10.44
C ALA A 298 -10.33 19.94 -9.16
N ARG A 299 -9.30 19.28 -8.63
CA ARG A 299 -9.44 18.60 -7.34
C ARG A 299 -9.32 19.59 -6.19
N LYS A 300 -9.92 19.23 -5.04
CA LYS A 300 -9.96 20.06 -3.83
C LYS A 300 -8.62 20.73 -3.51
N GLU A 301 -7.57 19.95 -3.41
CA GLU A 301 -6.23 20.45 -3.03
C GLU A 301 -5.55 21.20 -4.19
N GLU A 302 -5.84 20.84 -5.43
CA GLU A 302 -5.31 21.53 -6.62
C GLU A 302 -5.78 22.99 -6.64
N THR A 303 -7.08 23.26 -6.40
CA THR A 303 -7.60 24.62 -6.30
C THR A 303 -7.13 25.33 -5.04
N ALA A 304 -7.13 24.64 -3.88
CA ALA A 304 -6.82 25.25 -2.59
C ALA A 304 -5.37 25.76 -2.52
N SER A 305 -4.43 25.03 -3.10
CA SER A 305 -2.99 25.29 -3.05
C SER A 305 -2.46 26.20 -4.17
N LEU A 306 -3.34 26.87 -4.91
CA LEU A 306 -2.92 27.84 -5.93
C LEU A 306 -2.26 29.06 -5.29
N CYS A 307 -1.10 29.44 -5.83
CA CYS A 307 -0.39 30.67 -5.51
C CYS A 307 -0.53 31.68 -6.64
N TRP A 308 -0.28 32.95 -6.37
CA TRP A 308 -0.10 33.94 -7.44
C TRP A 308 1.29 33.78 -8.04
N ARG A 309 1.40 33.82 -9.38
CA ARG A 309 2.70 33.66 -10.07
C ARG A 309 3.70 34.75 -9.69
N GLU A 310 3.23 35.98 -9.55
CA GLU A 310 4.02 37.14 -9.13
C GLU A 310 4.59 37.03 -7.71
N SER A 311 3.99 36.22 -6.85
CA SER A 311 4.47 35.98 -5.48
C SER A 311 5.56 34.89 -5.40
N LEU A 312 5.95 34.31 -6.52
CA LEU A 312 6.89 33.19 -6.59
C LEU A 312 8.16 33.56 -7.31
N THR A 313 9.29 33.16 -6.78
CA THR A 313 10.55 33.16 -7.51
C THR A 313 10.52 32.18 -8.71
N LYS A 314 11.46 32.31 -9.63
CA LYS A 314 11.57 31.39 -10.78
C LYS A 314 11.73 29.91 -10.33
N GLU A 315 12.49 29.67 -9.26
CA GLU A 315 12.71 28.31 -8.75
C GLU A 315 11.48 27.75 -8.02
N GLU A 316 10.80 28.59 -7.21
CA GLU A 316 9.56 28.17 -6.56
C GLU A 316 8.46 27.84 -7.57
N ALA A 317 8.33 28.61 -8.65
CA ALA A 317 7.35 28.39 -9.71
C ALA A 317 7.52 27.03 -10.40
N LYS A 318 8.73 26.48 -10.47
CA LYS A 318 8.96 25.14 -11.01
C LYS A 318 8.31 24.02 -10.20
N ARG A 319 8.08 24.27 -8.90
CA ARG A 319 7.62 23.27 -7.92
C ARG A 319 6.33 23.66 -7.20
N THR A 320 5.58 24.60 -7.74
CA THR A 320 4.35 25.15 -7.10
C THR A 320 3.23 25.24 -8.13
N SER A 321 2.00 25.00 -7.68
CA SER A 321 0.81 25.29 -8.47
C SER A 321 0.52 26.79 -8.41
N TYR A 322 0.28 27.41 -9.56
CA TYR A 322 0.08 28.87 -9.62
C TYR A 322 -0.94 29.31 -10.65
N VAL A 323 -1.39 30.55 -10.47
CA VAL A 323 -2.18 31.34 -11.40
C VAL A 323 -1.28 32.41 -11.99
N ASP A 324 -1.20 32.46 -13.30
CA ASP A 324 -0.55 33.51 -14.08
C ASP A 324 -1.65 34.26 -14.87
N LEU A 325 -2.06 35.40 -14.36
CA LEU A 325 -3.12 36.22 -15.00
C LEU A 325 -2.64 36.90 -16.27
N GLU A 326 -1.37 37.27 -16.35
CA GLU A 326 -0.77 37.91 -17.51
C GLU A 326 -0.77 36.98 -18.72
N ASN A 327 -0.30 35.74 -18.52
CA ASN A 327 -0.27 34.71 -19.58
C ASN A 327 -1.56 33.89 -19.67
N ARG A 328 -2.56 34.16 -18.84
CA ARG A 328 -3.85 33.45 -18.79
C ARG A 328 -3.71 31.94 -18.61
N ILE A 329 -2.84 31.49 -17.68
CA ILE A 329 -2.54 30.09 -17.40
C ILE A 329 -2.72 29.78 -15.93
N ILE A 330 -3.33 28.61 -15.65
CA ILE A 330 -3.29 27.96 -14.35
C ILE A 330 -2.44 26.71 -14.48
N ARG A 331 -1.37 26.64 -13.69
CA ARG A 331 -0.52 25.44 -13.62
C ARG A 331 -0.75 24.71 -12.32
N PHE A 332 -1.00 23.41 -12.41
CA PHE A 332 -1.05 22.47 -11.31
C PHE A 332 0.21 21.61 -11.32
N TYR A 333 1.06 21.77 -10.30
CA TYR A 333 2.32 21.05 -10.17
C TYR A 333 2.10 19.69 -9.48
N ASP A 334 2.81 18.65 -9.92
CA ASP A 334 2.82 17.29 -9.34
C ASP A 334 1.42 16.83 -8.87
N THR A 335 0.47 16.82 -9.79
CA THR A 335 -0.92 16.42 -9.53
C THR A 335 -1.01 15.02 -8.92
N LYS A 336 -2.20 14.54 -8.62
CA LYS A 336 -2.41 13.17 -8.16
C LYS A 336 -1.82 12.11 -9.13
N ASN A 337 -1.75 12.44 -10.43
CA ASN A 337 -1.22 11.56 -11.47
C ASN A 337 0.30 11.70 -11.67
N ARG A 338 1.01 12.46 -10.83
CA ARG A 338 2.47 12.67 -10.88
C ARG A 338 2.96 13.37 -12.13
N ASN A 339 2.12 14.18 -12.75
CA ASN A 339 2.46 15.07 -13.87
C ASN A 339 1.97 16.48 -13.56
N ASP A 340 2.57 17.45 -14.23
CA ASP A 340 2.08 18.82 -14.26
C ASP A 340 0.89 18.90 -15.22
N HIS A 341 0.00 19.84 -14.94
CA HIS A 341 -1.20 20.06 -15.72
C HIS A 341 -1.47 21.54 -15.85
N GLU A 342 -1.66 22.02 -17.07
CA GLU A 342 -1.95 23.41 -17.36
C GLU A 342 -3.32 23.55 -18.01
N LEU A 343 -4.07 24.56 -17.54
CA LEU A 343 -5.35 24.98 -18.09
C LEU A 343 -5.32 26.46 -18.45
N PRO A 344 -5.92 26.87 -19.57
CA PRO A 344 -6.10 28.27 -19.89
C PRO A 344 -7.15 28.91 -18.97
N ILE A 345 -7.01 30.21 -18.72
CA ILE A 345 -7.96 31.02 -17.95
C ILE A 345 -9.01 31.60 -18.89
N CYS A 346 -10.24 31.11 -18.77
CA CYS A 346 -11.40 31.63 -19.48
C CYS A 346 -11.96 32.90 -18.82
N ASP A 347 -12.92 33.56 -19.47
CA ASP A 347 -13.30 34.92 -19.14
C ASP A 347 -13.93 35.07 -17.73
N ALA A 348 -14.84 34.17 -17.32
CA ALA A 348 -15.42 34.24 -15.98
C ALA A 348 -14.42 33.84 -14.89
N VAL A 349 -13.61 32.80 -15.14
CA VAL A 349 -12.52 32.43 -14.22
C VAL A 349 -11.54 33.58 -14.06
N LYS A 350 -11.19 34.28 -15.14
CA LYS A 350 -10.35 35.48 -15.11
C LYS A 350 -10.94 36.53 -14.18
N ARG A 351 -12.21 36.87 -14.37
CA ARG A 351 -12.91 37.86 -13.53
C ARG A 351 -12.88 37.51 -12.05
N VAL A 352 -13.16 36.24 -11.72
CA VAL A 352 -13.12 35.78 -10.33
C VAL A 352 -11.70 35.92 -9.75
N LEU A 353 -10.67 35.62 -10.54
CA LEU A 353 -9.28 35.69 -10.11
C LEU A 353 -8.79 37.13 -9.96
N GLU A 354 -9.16 38.04 -10.85
CA GLU A 354 -8.87 39.46 -10.75
C GLU A 354 -9.49 40.05 -9.47
N ASP A 355 -10.79 39.84 -9.25
CA ASP A 355 -11.47 40.24 -8.04
C ASP A 355 -10.81 39.66 -6.76
N ARG A 356 -10.33 38.41 -6.84
CA ARG A 356 -9.61 37.76 -5.72
C ARG A 356 -8.25 38.37 -5.46
N ARG A 357 -7.50 38.71 -6.52
CA ARG A 357 -6.18 39.32 -6.42
C ARG A 357 -6.30 40.68 -5.74
N ASP A 358 -7.26 41.51 -6.18
CA ASP A 358 -7.48 42.82 -5.61
C ASP A 358 -7.81 42.75 -4.10
N ILE A 359 -8.72 41.86 -3.69
CA ILE A 359 -9.04 41.64 -2.27
C ILE A 359 -7.82 41.16 -1.45
N VAL A 360 -6.97 40.31 -2.02
CA VAL A 360 -5.80 39.79 -1.29
C VAL A 360 -4.72 40.86 -1.18
N MET A 361 -4.52 41.66 -2.22
CA MET A 361 -3.47 42.69 -2.25
C MET A 361 -3.88 43.98 -1.47
N ASP A 362 -5.16 44.38 -1.49
CA ASP A 362 -5.69 45.51 -0.73
C ASP A 362 -5.85 45.25 0.77
N SER A 363 -5.86 43.99 1.17
CA SER A 363 -6.02 43.69 2.58
C SER A 363 -4.70 43.94 3.33
N GLU A 364 -4.79 44.51 4.57
CA GLU A 364 -3.68 44.52 5.55
C GLU A 364 -3.22 43.13 5.92
N THR A 365 -3.38 42.20 4.99
CA THR A 365 -3.09 40.79 5.14
C THR A 365 -1.58 40.60 5.20
N ARG A 366 -1.14 39.79 6.14
CA ARG A 366 0.30 39.44 6.27
C ARG A 366 0.88 39.01 4.93
N PRO A 367 2.11 39.38 4.59
CA PRO A 367 2.74 39.05 3.32
C PRO A 367 2.76 37.53 3.00
N ASP A 368 2.86 36.68 4.04
CA ASP A 368 2.80 35.22 3.92
C ASP A 368 1.46 34.69 3.39
N LYS A 369 0.38 35.44 3.59
CA LYS A 369 -0.97 35.11 3.09
C LYS A 369 -1.21 35.61 1.67
N GLN A 370 -0.56 36.70 1.27
CA GLN A 370 -0.68 37.28 -0.07
C GLN A 370 -0.15 36.33 -1.16
N LYS A 371 0.66 35.34 -0.79
CA LYS A 371 1.13 34.30 -1.70
C LYS A 371 -0.03 33.45 -2.27
N TRP A 372 -1.11 33.24 -1.50
CA TRP A 372 -2.17 32.29 -1.84
C TRP A 372 -3.36 32.96 -2.53
N VAL A 373 -3.89 32.32 -3.59
CA VAL A 373 -5.18 32.71 -4.18
C VAL A 373 -6.30 32.56 -3.14
N PHE A 374 -6.21 31.51 -2.34
CA PHE A 374 -7.16 31.22 -1.25
C PHE A 374 -6.41 31.07 0.07
N PRO A 375 -6.07 32.15 0.74
CA PRO A 375 -5.35 32.10 2.02
C PRO A 375 -6.18 31.43 3.12
N ALA A 376 -5.50 30.79 4.07
CA ALA A 376 -6.15 30.24 5.25
C ALA A 376 -6.82 31.32 6.11
N ARG A 377 -8.03 31.03 6.61
CA ARG A 377 -8.72 31.93 7.52
C ARG A 377 -8.00 32.07 8.87
N SER A 378 -7.52 30.93 9.39
CA SER A 378 -6.83 30.90 10.67
C SER A 378 -5.34 31.21 10.50
N PRO A 379 -4.77 32.10 11.34
CA PRO A 379 -3.33 32.33 11.37
C PRO A 379 -2.54 31.11 11.90
N ARG A 380 -3.22 30.16 12.55
CA ARG A 380 -2.62 28.91 13.06
C ARG A 380 -2.64 27.77 12.03
N SER A 381 -3.08 28.04 10.81
CA SER A 381 -3.12 27.01 9.76
C SER A 381 -1.71 26.57 9.40
N LYS A 382 -1.44 25.27 9.51
CA LYS A 382 -0.15 24.65 9.12
C LYS A 382 0.07 24.60 7.61
N VAL A 383 -1.00 24.68 6.81
CA VAL A 383 -0.94 24.59 5.34
C VAL A 383 -0.95 25.94 4.63
N GLY A 384 -1.28 27.03 5.32
CA GLY A 384 -1.28 28.39 4.80
C GLY A 384 -2.46 28.74 3.86
N HIS A 385 -3.10 27.77 3.22
CA HIS A 385 -4.21 27.96 2.29
C HIS A 385 -5.56 27.49 2.87
N TYR A 386 -6.65 27.87 2.20
CA TYR A 386 -8.02 27.50 2.56
C TYR A 386 -8.23 25.99 2.42
N SER A 387 -8.75 25.34 3.45
CA SER A 387 -8.91 23.87 3.46
C SER A 387 -10.32 23.40 3.84
N ASP A 388 -11.09 24.20 4.56
CA ASP A 388 -12.40 23.82 5.09
C ASP A 388 -13.57 24.53 4.40
N SER A 389 -14.20 23.83 3.50
CA SER A 389 -15.43 24.25 2.82
C SER A 389 -16.66 23.43 3.22
N LYS A 390 -16.58 22.59 4.27
CA LYS A 390 -17.64 21.63 4.57
C LYS A 390 -18.94 22.34 5.00
N SER A 391 -18.87 23.19 5.99
CA SER A 391 -20.03 23.93 6.50
C SER A 391 -20.67 24.83 5.45
N LEU A 392 -19.85 25.50 4.63
CA LEU A 392 -20.36 26.31 3.53
C LEU A 392 -21.09 25.45 2.48
N ARG A 393 -20.53 24.30 2.09
CA ARG A 393 -21.20 23.41 1.12
C ARG A 393 -22.51 22.84 1.67
N GLU A 394 -22.54 22.48 2.95
CA GLU A 394 -23.77 22.01 3.61
C GLU A 394 -24.83 23.10 3.61
N TYR A 395 -24.48 24.34 3.95
CA TYR A 395 -25.35 25.50 3.86
C TYR A 395 -25.88 25.69 2.41
N LEU A 396 -25.01 25.72 1.41
CA LEU A 396 -25.40 25.91 0.01
C LEU A 396 -26.31 24.77 -0.51
N CYS A 397 -26.10 23.56 -0.05
CA CYS A 397 -26.98 22.43 -0.41
C CYS A 397 -28.39 22.60 0.20
N GLN A 398 -28.49 23.11 1.42
CA GLN A 398 -29.77 23.41 2.07
C GLN A 398 -30.51 24.53 1.34
N GLU A 399 -29.85 25.66 1.09
CA GLU A 399 -30.44 26.80 0.35
C GLU A 399 -30.90 26.39 -1.06
N ALA A 400 -30.07 25.63 -1.77
CA ALA A 400 -30.40 25.13 -3.08
C ALA A 400 -31.41 23.97 -3.10
N ARG A 401 -31.81 23.43 -1.94
CA ARG A 401 -32.68 22.27 -1.79
C ARG A 401 -32.20 21.06 -2.59
N ILE A 402 -30.90 20.73 -2.47
CA ILE A 402 -30.26 19.64 -3.19
C ILE A 402 -29.65 18.64 -2.20
N LEU A 403 -29.37 17.45 -2.69
CA LEU A 403 -28.68 16.41 -1.92
C LEU A 403 -27.27 16.85 -1.52
N LYS A 404 -26.74 16.28 -0.43
CA LYS A 404 -25.40 16.57 0.07
C LYS A 404 -24.34 16.41 -1.01
N LEU A 405 -23.58 17.47 -1.25
CA LEU A 405 -22.56 17.57 -2.27
C LEU A 405 -21.16 17.37 -1.68
N GLY A 406 -20.40 16.41 -2.24
CA GLY A 406 -18.98 16.24 -1.94
C GLY A 406 -18.09 17.15 -2.79
N MET A 407 -16.85 17.44 -2.34
CA MET A 407 -15.91 18.23 -3.17
C MET A 407 -15.63 17.57 -4.53
N HIS A 408 -15.60 16.25 -4.57
CA HIS A 408 -15.37 15.53 -5.82
C HIS A 408 -16.61 15.53 -6.76
N ASP A 409 -17.81 15.84 -6.22
CA ASP A 409 -19.00 15.96 -7.04
C ASP A 409 -19.01 17.23 -7.86
N LEU A 410 -18.35 18.32 -7.40
CA LEU A 410 -18.10 19.52 -8.21
C LEU A 410 -17.34 19.16 -9.51
N ARG A 411 -16.27 18.39 -9.36
CA ARG A 411 -15.49 17.90 -10.51
C ARG A 411 -16.28 16.91 -11.41
N ARG A 412 -17.14 16.08 -10.82
CA ARG A 412 -18.05 15.21 -11.59
C ARG A 412 -19.10 16.00 -12.33
N THR A 413 -19.58 17.10 -11.73
CA THR A 413 -20.49 18.05 -12.40
C THR A 413 -19.81 18.65 -13.61
N PHE A 414 -18.60 19.16 -13.47
CA PHE A 414 -17.80 19.65 -14.59
C PHE A 414 -17.64 18.57 -15.68
N GLY A 415 -17.23 17.36 -15.30
CA GLY A 415 -17.03 16.25 -16.23
C GLY A 415 -18.30 15.91 -17.03
N ARG A 416 -19.46 15.92 -16.35
CA ARG A 416 -20.76 15.67 -16.99
C ARG A 416 -21.09 16.75 -18.05
N VAL A 417 -20.90 18.03 -17.71
CA VAL A 417 -21.11 19.14 -18.67
C VAL A 417 -20.08 19.06 -19.82
N ALA A 418 -18.83 18.74 -19.48
CA ALA A 418 -17.77 18.64 -20.50
C ALA A 418 -18.03 17.50 -21.50
N GLU A 419 -18.57 16.35 -21.06
CA GLU A 419 -18.93 15.22 -21.91
C GLU A 419 -20.03 15.57 -22.93
N GLU A 420 -20.91 16.52 -22.60
CA GLU A 420 -21.96 17.01 -23.51
C GLU A 420 -21.42 18.01 -24.57
N LEU A 421 -20.34 18.74 -24.25
CA LEU A 421 -19.89 19.89 -25.03
C LEU A 421 -18.54 19.70 -25.73
N ALA A 422 -17.78 18.69 -25.38
CA ALA A 422 -16.43 18.48 -25.88
C ALA A 422 -16.14 17.02 -26.21
N SER A 423 -15.16 16.80 -27.11
CA SER A 423 -14.74 15.46 -27.46
C SER A 423 -14.09 14.75 -26.27
N TYR A 424 -14.14 13.42 -26.26
CA TYR A 424 -13.57 12.59 -25.19
C TYR A 424 -12.08 12.90 -24.88
N ALA A 425 -11.27 13.16 -25.93
CA ALA A 425 -9.86 13.53 -25.79
C ALA A 425 -9.70 14.86 -25.04
N VAL A 426 -10.53 15.87 -25.36
CA VAL A 426 -10.54 17.16 -24.66
C VAL A 426 -10.97 16.99 -23.21
N VAL A 427 -12.05 16.23 -22.95
CA VAL A 427 -12.53 15.97 -21.58
C VAL A 427 -11.45 15.29 -20.75
N LYS A 428 -10.77 14.29 -21.29
CA LYS A 428 -9.63 13.64 -20.62
C LYS A 428 -8.52 14.65 -20.28
N ARG A 429 -8.16 15.53 -21.22
CA ARG A 429 -7.14 16.55 -21.00
C ARG A 429 -7.57 17.54 -19.95
N LEU A 430 -8.78 18.09 -20.02
CA LEU A 430 -9.35 19.00 -19.02
C LEU A 430 -9.36 18.40 -17.60
N LEU A 431 -9.75 17.14 -17.50
CA LEU A 431 -9.78 16.42 -16.22
C LEU A 431 -8.42 15.84 -15.79
N ASN A 432 -7.36 16.04 -16.55
CA ASN A 432 -6.06 15.40 -16.26
C ASN A 432 -6.21 13.90 -15.95
N HIS A 433 -6.93 13.17 -16.79
CA HIS A 433 -7.02 11.71 -16.73
C HIS A 433 -5.88 11.09 -17.52
N ARG A 434 -5.13 10.16 -16.91
CA ARG A 434 -4.04 9.44 -17.60
C ARG A 434 -4.61 8.54 -18.70
N ASN A 435 -3.95 8.55 -19.83
CA ASN A 435 -4.09 7.53 -20.87
C ASN A 435 -3.19 6.35 -20.48
N THR A 436 -3.78 5.21 -20.19
CA THR A 436 -3.00 4.08 -19.63
C THR A 436 -2.75 2.96 -20.63
N THR A 437 -3.38 2.93 -21.81
CA THR A 437 -3.36 1.72 -22.64
C THR A 437 -3.38 1.90 -24.15
N ASP A 438 -3.69 3.08 -24.71
CA ASP A 438 -3.78 3.24 -26.16
C ASP A 438 -2.62 4.10 -26.70
N PRO A 439 -1.69 3.52 -27.50
CA PRO A 439 -0.63 4.29 -28.17
C PRO A 439 -1.15 5.34 -29.12
N THR A 440 -2.34 5.16 -29.72
CA THR A 440 -2.96 6.05 -30.69
C THR A 440 -3.37 7.38 -30.06
N GLU A 441 -3.65 7.41 -28.77
CA GLU A 441 -4.02 8.64 -28.06
C GLU A 441 -2.85 9.64 -27.92
N ARG A 442 -1.59 9.22 -28.11
CA ARG A 442 -0.42 10.12 -28.13
C ARG A 442 -0.40 11.05 -29.34
N TYR A 443 -1.05 10.63 -30.44
CA TYR A 443 -1.12 11.40 -31.69
C TYR A 443 -2.32 12.36 -31.75
N ALA A 444 -3.23 12.32 -30.79
CA ALA A 444 -4.47 13.08 -30.74
C ALA A 444 -4.51 14.06 -29.55
N GLU A 445 -3.35 14.54 -29.06
CA GLU A 445 -3.36 15.57 -28.00
C GLU A 445 -4.02 16.85 -28.56
N PRO A 446 -5.13 17.33 -27.96
CA PRO A 446 -5.77 18.56 -28.39
C PRO A 446 -4.81 19.74 -28.20
N ASP A 447 -4.76 20.64 -29.18
CA ASP A 447 -4.00 21.87 -29.05
C ASP A 447 -4.61 22.81 -27.99
N GLN A 448 -3.86 23.82 -27.59
CA GLN A 448 -4.26 24.75 -26.52
C GLN A 448 -5.49 25.58 -26.89
N GLU A 449 -5.68 25.90 -28.16
CA GLU A 449 -6.83 26.66 -28.68
C GLU A 449 -8.12 25.86 -28.52
N ARG A 450 -8.13 24.58 -28.92
CA ARG A 450 -9.28 23.68 -28.74
C ARG A 450 -9.62 23.47 -27.27
N ILE A 451 -8.59 23.40 -26.38
CA ILE A 451 -8.80 23.30 -24.93
C ILE A 451 -9.45 24.57 -24.40
N PHE A 452 -8.96 25.73 -24.82
CA PHE A 452 -9.53 27.04 -24.44
C PHE A 452 -10.98 27.18 -24.87
N GLU A 453 -11.29 26.95 -26.17
CA GLU A 453 -12.65 27.01 -26.69
C GLU A 453 -13.62 26.06 -25.99
N ALA A 454 -13.19 24.84 -25.74
CA ALA A 454 -14.01 23.87 -25.02
C ALA A 454 -14.28 24.32 -23.59
N LEU A 455 -13.25 24.78 -22.89
CA LEU A 455 -13.38 25.25 -21.51
C LEU A 455 -14.27 26.49 -21.42
N GLN A 456 -14.13 27.42 -22.37
CA GLN A 456 -14.98 28.63 -22.48
C GLN A 456 -16.46 28.26 -22.72
N ARG A 457 -16.74 27.28 -23.58
CA ARG A 457 -18.13 26.80 -23.81
C ARG A 457 -18.70 26.13 -22.57
N ILE A 458 -17.90 25.33 -21.87
CA ILE A 458 -18.31 24.67 -20.61
C ILE A 458 -18.62 25.72 -19.54
N GLU A 459 -17.73 26.70 -19.36
CA GLU A 459 -17.89 27.79 -18.40
C GLU A 459 -19.19 28.56 -18.67
N LEU A 460 -19.39 28.98 -19.91
CA LEU A 460 -20.59 29.71 -20.37
C LEU A 460 -21.87 28.89 -20.12
N HIS A 461 -21.89 27.64 -20.54
CA HIS A 461 -23.04 26.74 -20.36
C HIS A 461 -23.41 26.58 -18.86
N MET A 462 -22.42 26.42 -17.99
CA MET A 462 -22.64 26.31 -16.55
C MET A 462 -23.22 27.60 -15.97
N LEU A 463 -22.67 28.76 -16.33
CA LEU A 463 -23.09 30.06 -15.79
C LEU A 463 -24.45 30.50 -16.30
N MET A 464 -24.83 30.14 -17.55
CA MET A 464 -26.17 30.42 -18.08
C MET A 464 -27.29 29.78 -17.24
N THR A 465 -27.01 28.78 -16.44
CA THR A 465 -27.98 28.20 -15.50
C THR A 465 -28.27 29.07 -14.27
N ALA A 466 -27.50 30.15 -14.06
CA ALA A 466 -27.63 31.11 -12.95
C ALA A 466 -27.45 32.57 -13.43
N PRO A 467 -28.50 33.18 -14.02
CA PRO A 467 -28.42 34.48 -14.70
C PRO A 467 -27.79 35.60 -13.90
N LYS A 468 -28.11 35.71 -12.60
CA LYS A 468 -27.52 36.75 -11.71
C LYS A 468 -26.01 36.62 -11.60
N LEU A 469 -25.52 35.40 -11.40
CA LEU A 469 -24.07 35.12 -11.35
C LEU A 469 -23.40 35.33 -12.70
N TYR A 470 -24.01 34.87 -13.79
CA TYR A 470 -23.55 35.12 -15.15
C TYR A 470 -23.37 36.61 -15.43
N ASN A 471 -24.39 37.47 -15.12
CA ASN A 471 -24.35 38.89 -15.38
C ASN A 471 -23.21 39.56 -14.59
N VAL A 472 -22.99 39.19 -13.34
CA VAL A 472 -21.88 39.72 -12.52
C VAL A 472 -20.49 39.38 -13.06
N LEU A 473 -20.35 38.21 -13.65
CA LEU A 473 -19.04 37.72 -14.08
C LEU A 473 -18.72 38.00 -15.55
N LEU A 474 -19.72 38.02 -16.43
CA LEU A 474 -19.52 38.03 -17.86
C LEU A 474 -20.21 39.16 -18.60
N ALA A 475 -21.29 39.81 -18.06
CA ALA A 475 -22.03 40.79 -18.81
C ALA A 475 -21.12 41.86 -19.42
N SER A 476 -21.14 41.95 -20.74
CA SER A 476 -20.32 42.80 -21.59
C SER A 476 -20.86 42.88 -22.99
N ALA A 477 -20.25 43.66 -23.86
CA ALA A 477 -20.60 43.68 -25.28
C ALA A 477 -20.45 42.30 -25.96
N LYS A 478 -19.46 41.49 -25.55
CA LYS A 478 -19.23 40.12 -26.01
C LYS A 478 -20.26 39.12 -25.45
N TYR A 479 -20.74 39.34 -24.25
CA TYR A 479 -21.66 38.50 -23.51
C TYR A 479 -22.85 39.32 -23.02
N PRO A 480 -23.93 39.46 -23.80
CA PRO A 480 -25.09 40.22 -23.39
C PRO A 480 -25.69 39.73 -22.08
N PRO A 481 -26.20 40.62 -21.22
CA PRO A 481 -26.80 40.23 -19.97
C PRO A 481 -28.02 39.34 -20.20
N LEU A 482 -28.15 38.32 -19.37
CA LEU A 482 -29.31 37.45 -19.33
C LEU A 482 -30.46 38.07 -18.54
N PRO A 483 -31.73 37.87 -18.93
CA PRO A 483 -32.86 38.29 -18.16
C PRO A 483 -32.86 37.61 -16.80
N GLU A 484 -32.99 38.37 -15.73
CA GLU A 484 -33.16 37.85 -14.40
C GLU A 484 -34.58 37.28 -14.27
N THR A 485 -34.70 36.00 -14.09
CA THR A 485 -36.00 35.37 -13.79
C THR A 485 -36.49 35.94 -12.45
N ARG A 486 -37.66 36.58 -12.46
CA ARG A 486 -38.36 36.96 -11.23
C ARG A 486 -38.65 35.69 -10.43
N GLU A 487 -38.14 35.64 -9.21
CA GLU A 487 -38.43 34.58 -8.23
C GLU A 487 -39.90 34.61 -7.85
#